data_c2c18419e81234f30ac553600e74e017
#
_entry.id   c2c18419e81234f30ac553600e74e017
#
_cell.length_a   1.000
_cell.length_b   1.000
_cell.length_c   1.000
_cell.angle_alpha   90.00
_cell.angle_beta   90.00
_cell.angle_gamma   90.00
#
_symmetry.space_group_name_H-M   'P 1'
#
loop_
_entity.id
_entity.type
_entity.pdbx_description
1 polymer ?
#
loop_
_entity_poly.entity_id
_entity_poly.type
_entity_poly.pdbx_seq_one_letter_code
_entity_poly.pdbx_strand_id
1 'polypeptide(L)'
;MSARSIRELLTRHKSVFELSNGGTIVLRNPQKFVSQTLDQLVTSAVFGETEEVRSGARWIIRRAGLELGVVPSSIQGLYEARARKECKGFTVPAINVRGLSYDVARAVFRAALRLKVGAFIFELSRTESHYTDQRPAEYATVIIAAAIREGFEGPVFIQGDHYKVNALKFAKDPESELQGVRDFCQESVAAGFYNIDIDASTLVDLDKPGVHEQQRANFEATANLAAYLRSIEPPGITLTLGGEIGRIGERNSTADELTSFVDGFMETLTRRSHYKKGLAKISVQTGTRDGGVVLPDGTMTQVAIDFETLRVLSTLARDRYGMAGTVQHGASTLPADAFHKFVECEAAEVHLATEFQNMIYENASFPRDLKEEIYKTLRKLCADEKKPSDTDPQFLYKTRKKAFGPFKRKFWDLPADLRERLGQDLEKKFAFLFEQLNVRRTAELAKKTVAQVPVIPPAPAALSEALEKVVSTH
;
A
#
# COMPACT_ATOMS: atom_id res chain seq x y z
N MET A 1 24.21 12.23 -7.08
CA MET A 1 24.13 13.13 -5.91
C MET A 1 22.80 13.86 -5.94
N SER A 2 22.11 13.99 -4.79
CA SER A 2 20.90 14.80 -4.68
C SER A 2 21.21 16.29 -4.93
N ALA A 3 20.23 17.04 -5.45
CA ALA A 3 20.36 18.48 -5.57
C ALA A 3 20.34 19.13 -4.17
N ARG A 4 21.06 20.25 -4.02
CA ARG A 4 21.11 21.03 -2.76
C ARG A 4 20.00 22.08 -2.67
N SER A 5 19.43 22.46 -3.81
CA SER A 5 18.33 23.42 -3.89
C SER A 5 17.42 23.11 -5.06
N ILE A 6 16.19 23.63 -5.04
CA ILE A 6 15.25 23.55 -6.16
C ILE A 6 15.83 24.19 -7.43
N ARG A 7 16.50 25.32 -7.29
CA ARG A 7 17.14 25.99 -8.43
C ARG A 7 18.20 25.11 -9.10
N GLU A 8 19.02 24.44 -8.30
CA GLU A 8 20.00 23.48 -8.81
C GLU A 8 19.31 22.32 -9.51
N LEU A 9 18.24 21.76 -8.91
CA LEU A 9 17.44 20.68 -9.48
C LEU A 9 16.91 21.04 -10.88
N LEU A 10 16.30 22.19 -11.02
CA LEU A 10 15.75 22.69 -12.27
C LEU A 10 16.84 22.99 -13.32
N THR A 11 17.91 23.66 -12.91
CA THR A 11 19.02 24.02 -13.80
C THR A 11 19.72 22.77 -14.36
N ARG A 12 19.95 21.77 -13.51
CA ARG A 12 20.59 20.51 -13.89
C ARG A 12 19.83 19.76 -14.99
N HIS A 13 18.52 19.88 -15.02
CA HIS A 13 17.66 19.10 -15.91
C HIS A 13 16.92 19.91 -16.99
N LYS A 14 17.25 21.20 -17.16
CA LYS A 14 16.56 22.11 -18.11
C LYS A 14 16.56 21.65 -19.58
N SER A 15 17.52 20.82 -19.97
CA SER A 15 17.58 20.24 -21.32
C SER A 15 16.70 19.01 -21.50
N VAL A 16 16.15 18.47 -20.41
CA VAL A 16 15.37 17.23 -20.40
C VAL A 16 13.89 17.50 -20.25
N PHE A 17 13.54 18.43 -19.36
CA PHE A 17 12.16 18.88 -19.18
C PHE A 17 12.11 20.39 -18.88
N GLU A 18 10.93 20.96 -19.11
CA GLU A 18 10.60 22.34 -18.82
C GLU A 18 9.33 22.41 -17.98
N LEU A 19 9.30 23.33 -17.05
CA LEU A 19 8.12 23.62 -16.24
C LEU A 19 7.59 25.02 -16.58
N SER A 20 6.30 25.14 -16.83
CA SER A 20 5.63 26.43 -17.00
C SER A 20 5.09 26.95 -15.66
N ASN A 21 4.84 28.27 -15.57
CA ASN A 21 4.24 28.92 -14.42
C ASN A 21 2.84 28.38 -14.05
N GLY A 22 2.16 27.71 -14.99
CA GLY A 22 0.87 27.06 -14.77
C GLY A 22 0.98 25.62 -14.24
N GLY A 23 2.18 25.15 -13.83
CA GLY A 23 2.37 23.80 -13.32
C GLY A 23 2.33 22.70 -14.38
N THR A 24 2.51 23.04 -15.64
CA THR A 24 2.62 22.07 -16.73
C THR A 24 4.08 21.65 -16.87
N ILE A 25 4.31 20.35 -17.05
CA ILE A 25 5.63 19.80 -17.40
C ILE A 25 5.64 19.45 -18.90
N VAL A 26 6.70 19.82 -19.59
CA VAL A 26 6.96 19.41 -20.98
C VAL A 26 8.24 18.60 -20.98
N LEU A 27 8.16 17.33 -21.33
CA LEU A 27 9.30 16.45 -21.47
C LEU A 27 9.96 16.69 -22.83
N ARG A 28 11.04 17.48 -22.88
CA ARG A 28 11.80 17.78 -24.10
C ARG A 28 12.53 16.55 -24.63
N ASN A 29 12.94 15.67 -23.74
CA ASN A 29 13.59 14.41 -24.07
C ASN A 29 13.09 13.29 -23.13
N PRO A 30 11.95 12.63 -23.46
CA PRO A 30 11.38 11.57 -22.62
C PRO A 30 12.32 10.39 -22.39
N GLN A 31 13.07 9.97 -23.40
CA GLN A 31 14.02 8.86 -23.27
C GLN A 31 15.13 9.19 -22.25
N LYS A 32 15.73 10.38 -22.34
CA LYS A 32 16.75 10.84 -21.39
C LYS A 32 16.16 11.07 -20.00
N PHE A 33 14.91 11.54 -19.92
CA PHE A 33 14.20 11.64 -18.65
C PHE A 33 14.13 10.29 -17.94
N VAL A 34 13.62 9.27 -18.61
CA VAL A 34 13.46 7.91 -18.06
C VAL A 34 14.82 7.27 -17.75
N SER A 35 15.80 7.34 -18.67
CA SER A 35 17.04 6.58 -18.54
C SER A 35 18.07 7.16 -17.59
N GLN A 36 18.07 8.49 -17.36
CA GLN A 36 19.12 9.18 -16.61
C GLN A 36 18.61 10.13 -15.55
N THR A 37 17.58 10.94 -15.85
CA THR A 37 17.12 12.00 -14.95
C THR A 37 16.26 11.45 -13.82
N LEU A 38 15.43 10.47 -14.10
CA LEU A 38 14.45 9.92 -13.15
C LEU A 38 15.12 9.37 -11.88
N ASP A 39 16.19 8.60 -11.98
CA ASP A 39 16.90 8.04 -10.83
C ASP A 39 17.51 9.13 -9.94
N GLN A 40 17.95 10.24 -10.53
CA GLN A 40 18.45 11.41 -9.78
C GLN A 40 17.31 12.15 -9.07
N LEU A 41 16.15 12.27 -9.73
CA LEU A 41 14.94 12.83 -9.11
C LEU A 41 14.42 11.95 -7.97
N VAL A 42 14.42 10.63 -8.15
CA VAL A 42 14.05 9.67 -7.08
C VAL A 42 14.97 9.82 -5.87
N THR A 43 16.29 9.91 -6.10
CA THR A 43 17.24 10.15 -5.01
C THR A 43 16.97 11.48 -4.32
N SER A 44 16.62 12.53 -5.05
CA SER A 44 16.28 13.85 -4.48
C SER A 44 14.92 13.81 -3.75
N ALA A 45 13.95 13.06 -4.27
CA ALA A 45 12.62 12.92 -3.67
C ALA A 45 12.63 12.18 -2.31
N VAL A 46 13.58 11.27 -2.13
CA VAL A 46 13.73 10.46 -0.90
C VAL A 46 14.76 11.06 0.05
N PHE A 47 15.91 11.49 -0.45
CA PHE A 47 17.10 11.89 0.33
C PHE A 47 17.55 13.33 0.11
N GLY A 48 16.75 14.19 -0.50
CA GLY A 48 17.05 15.61 -0.62
C GLY A 48 17.29 16.26 0.74
N GLU A 49 18.27 17.14 0.85
CA GLU A 49 18.68 17.74 2.12
C GLU A 49 17.57 18.59 2.75
N THR A 50 16.77 19.26 1.92
CA THR A 50 15.64 20.09 2.39
C THR A 50 14.29 19.53 1.93
N GLU A 51 13.21 19.87 2.66
CA GLU A 51 11.85 19.49 2.25
C GLU A 51 11.46 20.11 0.91
N GLU A 52 11.94 21.31 0.61
CA GLU A 52 11.71 21.98 -0.67
C GLU A 52 12.25 21.15 -1.85
N VAL A 53 13.46 20.60 -1.73
CA VAL A 53 14.06 19.73 -2.74
C VAL A 53 13.29 18.43 -2.85
N ARG A 54 12.93 17.81 -1.71
CA ARG A 54 12.15 16.55 -1.71
C ARG A 54 10.78 16.74 -2.35
N SER A 55 10.04 17.75 -1.89
CA SER A 55 8.68 18.02 -2.40
C SER A 55 8.69 18.44 -3.86
N GLY A 56 9.67 19.24 -4.29
CA GLY A 56 9.84 19.63 -5.68
C GLY A 56 10.14 18.44 -6.59
N ALA A 57 11.06 17.56 -6.19
CA ALA A 57 11.38 16.34 -6.94
C ALA A 57 10.16 15.38 -7.01
N ARG A 58 9.44 15.21 -5.90
CA ARG A 58 8.19 14.41 -5.84
C ARG A 58 7.15 14.97 -6.80
N TRP A 59 6.97 16.26 -6.81
CA TRP A 59 6.01 16.92 -7.70
C TRP A 59 6.37 16.71 -9.16
N ILE A 60 7.64 16.90 -9.55
CA ILE A 60 8.13 16.70 -10.92
C ILE A 60 7.89 15.26 -11.38
N ILE A 61 8.23 14.27 -10.56
CA ILE A 61 8.01 12.85 -10.89
C ILE A 61 6.52 12.57 -11.09
N ARG A 62 5.65 13.04 -10.19
CA ARG A 62 4.21 12.82 -10.29
C ARG A 62 3.61 13.47 -11.53
N ARG A 63 4.05 14.69 -11.87
CA ARG A 63 3.62 15.38 -13.09
C ARG A 63 4.10 14.66 -14.36
N ALA A 64 5.37 14.26 -14.39
CA ALA A 64 5.91 13.48 -15.50
C ALA A 64 5.18 12.13 -15.66
N GLY A 65 4.78 11.50 -14.54
CA GLY A 65 3.99 10.28 -14.56
C GLY A 65 2.68 10.46 -15.33
N LEU A 66 1.93 11.53 -15.04
CA LEU A 66 0.68 11.83 -15.76
C LEU A 66 0.90 12.03 -17.27
N GLU A 67 1.96 12.75 -17.65
CA GLU A 67 2.31 12.96 -19.07
C GLU A 67 2.74 11.65 -19.79
N LEU A 68 3.28 10.69 -19.03
CA LEU A 68 3.70 9.38 -19.52
C LEU A 68 2.63 8.29 -19.34
N GLY A 69 1.39 8.67 -19.03
CA GLY A 69 0.28 7.73 -18.90
C GLY A 69 0.27 6.88 -17.63
N VAL A 70 1.03 7.26 -16.61
CA VAL A 70 1.02 6.62 -15.28
C VAL A 70 0.04 7.38 -14.37
N VAL A 71 -1.12 6.80 -14.12
CA VAL A 71 -2.22 7.51 -13.43
C VAL A 71 -2.57 6.81 -12.12
N PRO A 72 -2.26 7.43 -10.95
CA PRO A 72 -2.80 6.94 -9.67
C PRO A 72 -4.33 6.86 -9.74
N SER A 73 -4.89 5.71 -9.39
CA SER A 73 -6.31 5.42 -9.62
C SER A 73 -6.94 4.65 -8.47
N SER A 74 -8.26 4.75 -8.37
CA SER A 74 -9.07 3.90 -7.52
C SER A 74 -9.43 2.61 -8.26
N ILE A 75 -9.29 1.46 -7.61
CA ILE A 75 -9.71 0.16 -8.17
C ILE A 75 -11.23 -0.05 -8.10
N GLN A 76 -11.99 0.93 -7.60
CA GLN A 76 -13.43 0.85 -7.34
C GLN A 76 -14.22 0.30 -8.54
N GLY A 77 -13.95 0.80 -9.74
CA GLY A 77 -14.65 0.36 -10.94
C GLY A 77 -14.46 -1.12 -11.27
N LEU A 78 -13.26 -1.66 -11.05
CA LEU A 78 -12.99 -3.09 -11.21
C LEU A 78 -13.74 -3.93 -10.14
N TYR A 79 -13.80 -3.44 -8.91
CA TYR A 79 -14.50 -4.13 -7.82
C TYR A 79 -16.03 -4.09 -8.00
N GLU A 80 -16.56 -3.00 -8.52
CA GLU A 80 -17.97 -2.93 -8.92
C GLU A 80 -18.30 -3.88 -10.06
N ALA A 81 -17.46 -3.99 -11.09
CA ALA A 81 -17.64 -4.95 -12.17
C ALA A 81 -17.59 -6.39 -11.64
N ARG A 82 -16.73 -6.66 -10.66
CA ARG A 82 -16.66 -7.95 -9.99
C ARG A 82 -17.92 -8.24 -9.16
N ALA A 83 -18.41 -7.26 -8.41
CA ALA A 83 -19.65 -7.38 -7.64
C ALA A 83 -20.86 -7.67 -8.54
N ARG A 84 -20.92 -7.07 -9.73
CA ARG A 84 -21.94 -7.36 -10.75
C ARG A 84 -21.70 -8.65 -11.53
N LYS A 85 -20.65 -9.41 -11.19
CA LYS A 85 -20.26 -10.66 -11.85
C LYS A 85 -19.87 -10.51 -13.34
N GLU A 86 -19.48 -9.30 -13.74
CA GLU A 86 -18.99 -8.99 -15.10
C GLU A 86 -17.56 -9.51 -15.31
N CYS A 87 -16.80 -9.68 -14.23
CA CYS A 87 -15.50 -10.33 -14.23
C CYS A 87 -15.33 -11.21 -12.97
N LYS A 88 -14.60 -12.32 -13.10
CA LYS A 88 -14.37 -13.31 -12.04
C LYS A 88 -13.14 -14.16 -12.33
N GLY A 89 -12.82 -15.06 -11.40
CA GLY A 89 -11.78 -16.08 -11.60
C GLY A 89 -10.37 -15.55 -11.42
N PHE A 90 -10.19 -14.48 -10.65
CA PHE A 90 -8.88 -13.97 -10.20
C PHE A 90 -8.99 -13.34 -8.83
N THR A 91 -7.88 -13.25 -8.10
CA THR A 91 -7.78 -12.52 -6.84
C THR A 91 -6.69 -11.45 -6.97
N VAL A 92 -6.99 -10.21 -6.58
CA VAL A 92 -6.06 -9.08 -6.71
C VAL A 92 -4.97 -9.19 -5.63
N PRO A 93 -3.67 -9.28 -5.99
CA PRO A 93 -2.61 -9.17 -5.02
C PRO A 93 -2.40 -7.71 -4.59
N ALA A 94 -2.43 -7.46 -3.28
CA ALA A 94 -1.98 -6.21 -2.66
C ALA A 94 -0.56 -6.43 -2.12
N ILE A 95 0.39 -5.73 -2.70
CA ILE A 95 1.83 -5.94 -2.50
C ILE A 95 2.35 -4.85 -1.58
N ASN A 96 2.72 -5.24 -0.37
CA ASN A 96 3.24 -4.36 0.66
C ASN A 96 4.77 -4.20 0.52
N VAL A 97 5.23 -2.97 0.30
CA VAL A 97 6.65 -2.68 0.03
C VAL A 97 7.25 -1.86 1.17
N ARG A 98 7.96 -2.52 2.08
CA ARG A 98 8.54 -1.91 3.29
C ARG A 98 9.95 -1.34 3.10
N GLY A 99 10.73 -1.87 2.19
CA GLY A 99 12.12 -1.44 1.96
C GLY A 99 12.58 -1.67 0.54
N LEU A 100 13.66 -0.99 0.12
CA LEU A 100 14.12 -0.98 -1.27
C LEU A 100 12.99 -0.65 -2.25
N SER A 101 12.13 0.29 -1.87
CA SER A 101 10.80 0.44 -2.48
C SER A 101 10.86 0.69 -3.98
N TYR A 102 11.88 1.40 -4.45
CA TYR A 102 12.09 1.64 -5.88
C TYR A 102 12.43 0.35 -6.63
N ASP A 103 13.42 -0.41 -6.12
CA ASP A 103 13.87 -1.65 -6.77
C ASP A 103 12.78 -2.74 -6.72
N VAL A 104 12.08 -2.87 -5.59
CA VAL A 104 10.96 -3.83 -5.42
C VAL A 104 9.81 -3.46 -6.36
N ALA A 105 9.38 -2.20 -6.41
CA ALA A 105 8.29 -1.75 -7.27
C ALA A 105 8.64 -1.95 -8.76
N ARG A 106 9.88 -1.69 -9.16
CA ARG A 106 10.36 -1.98 -10.52
C ARG A 106 10.22 -3.46 -10.87
N ALA A 107 10.58 -4.36 -9.94
CA ALA A 107 10.41 -5.80 -10.13
C ALA A 107 8.93 -6.20 -10.31
N VAL A 108 8.02 -5.58 -9.55
CA VAL A 108 6.57 -5.76 -9.73
C VAL A 108 6.13 -5.32 -11.11
N PHE A 109 6.52 -4.12 -11.56
CA PHE A 109 6.12 -3.60 -12.88
C PHE A 109 6.70 -4.44 -14.02
N ARG A 110 7.96 -4.92 -13.94
CA ARG A 110 8.52 -5.83 -14.96
C ARG A 110 7.71 -7.13 -15.06
N ALA A 111 7.37 -7.75 -13.94
CA ALA A 111 6.52 -8.94 -13.93
C ALA A 111 5.13 -8.64 -14.50
N ALA A 112 4.52 -7.49 -14.14
CA ALA A 112 3.22 -7.07 -14.62
C ALA A 112 3.21 -6.83 -16.14
N LEU A 113 4.20 -6.14 -16.69
CA LEU A 113 4.33 -5.90 -18.12
C LEU A 113 4.48 -7.20 -18.92
N ARG A 114 5.37 -8.09 -18.45
CA ARG A 114 5.60 -9.38 -19.09
C ARG A 114 4.33 -10.24 -19.16
N LEU A 115 3.53 -10.23 -18.12
CA LEU A 115 2.30 -11.04 -18.00
C LEU A 115 1.02 -10.26 -18.38
N LYS A 116 1.13 -8.99 -18.79
CA LYS A 116 0.02 -8.08 -19.09
C LYS A 116 -0.96 -7.96 -17.93
N VAL A 117 -0.46 -7.80 -16.72
CA VAL A 117 -1.24 -7.64 -15.50
C VAL A 117 -1.56 -6.16 -15.27
N GLY A 118 -2.83 -5.87 -14.95
CA GLY A 118 -3.29 -4.55 -14.53
C GLY A 118 -3.99 -4.58 -13.17
N ALA A 119 -4.46 -5.75 -12.73
CA ALA A 119 -5.14 -5.93 -11.45
C ALA A 119 -4.14 -6.30 -10.35
N PHE A 120 -3.40 -5.33 -9.81
CA PHE A 120 -2.52 -5.47 -8.65
C PHE A 120 -2.41 -4.12 -7.92
N ILE A 121 -2.13 -4.14 -6.64
CA ILE A 121 -2.11 -2.98 -5.76
C ILE A 121 -0.75 -2.91 -5.06
N PHE A 122 -0.23 -1.69 -4.88
CA PHE A 122 0.84 -1.40 -3.93
C PHE A 122 0.24 -0.90 -2.64
N GLU A 123 0.71 -1.37 -1.50
CA GLU A 123 0.13 -0.96 -0.22
C GLU A 123 1.17 -0.63 0.84
N LEU A 124 0.77 0.20 1.80
CA LEU A 124 1.51 0.50 3.00
C LEU A 124 0.54 0.91 4.11
N SER A 125 0.74 0.37 5.32
CA SER A 125 -0.08 0.76 6.46
C SER A 125 0.39 2.04 7.14
N ARG A 126 -0.50 2.67 7.93
CA ARG A 126 -0.14 3.84 8.75
C ARG A 126 1.07 3.56 9.65
N THR A 127 1.09 2.41 10.31
CA THR A 127 2.19 2.01 11.19
C THR A 127 3.48 1.77 10.42
N GLU A 128 3.39 1.12 9.27
CA GLU A 128 4.55 0.87 8.40
C GLU A 128 5.14 2.14 7.85
N SER A 129 4.30 3.08 7.43
CA SER A 129 4.75 4.41 7.00
C SER A 129 5.66 5.09 8.03
N HIS A 130 5.35 4.93 9.32
CA HIS A 130 6.18 5.48 10.39
C HIS A 130 7.51 4.75 10.56
N TYR A 131 7.51 3.42 10.76
CA TYR A 131 8.75 2.72 11.07
C TYR A 131 9.67 2.48 9.86
N THR A 132 9.15 2.58 8.64
CA THR A 132 9.97 2.53 7.42
C THR A 132 10.42 3.90 6.94
N ASP A 133 9.97 4.97 7.61
CA ASP A 133 10.20 6.37 7.20
C ASP A 133 9.79 6.62 5.74
N GLN A 134 8.61 6.10 5.36
CA GLN A 134 8.00 6.27 4.03
C GLN A 134 6.66 6.97 4.18
N ARG A 135 6.64 8.31 4.23
CA ARG A 135 5.38 9.05 4.23
C ARG A 135 4.62 8.86 2.91
N PRO A 136 3.29 8.98 2.89
CA PRO A 136 2.47 8.74 1.71
C PRO A 136 2.96 9.44 0.44
N ALA A 137 3.36 10.72 0.53
CA ALA A 137 3.86 11.48 -0.62
C ALA A 137 5.15 10.87 -1.21
N GLU A 138 6.06 10.37 -0.38
CA GLU A 138 7.26 9.69 -0.83
C GLU A 138 6.94 8.34 -1.45
N TYR A 139 6.17 7.51 -0.73
CA TYR A 139 5.82 6.18 -1.19
C TYR A 139 5.15 6.20 -2.56
N ALA A 140 4.09 7.01 -2.72
CA ALA A 140 3.40 7.15 -4.00
C ALA A 140 4.34 7.61 -5.12
N THR A 141 5.23 8.58 -4.82
CA THR A 141 6.19 9.09 -5.81
C THR A 141 7.17 8.01 -6.26
N VAL A 142 7.67 7.20 -5.33
CA VAL A 142 8.60 6.10 -5.63
C VAL A 142 7.92 5.02 -6.48
N ILE A 143 6.67 4.68 -6.19
CA ILE A 143 5.88 3.73 -7.00
C ILE A 143 5.65 4.28 -8.42
N ILE A 144 5.24 5.55 -8.55
CA ILE A 144 5.05 6.21 -9.86
C ILE A 144 6.38 6.24 -10.64
N ALA A 145 7.49 6.58 -9.99
CA ALA A 145 8.80 6.58 -10.63
C ALA A 145 9.20 5.19 -11.13
N ALA A 146 8.92 4.14 -10.37
CA ALA A 146 9.18 2.77 -10.78
C ALA A 146 8.33 2.38 -12.02
N ALA A 147 7.06 2.80 -12.07
CA ALA A 147 6.20 2.61 -13.25
C ALA A 147 6.78 3.30 -14.48
N ILE A 148 7.17 4.57 -14.34
CA ILE A 148 7.82 5.35 -15.43
C ILE A 148 9.09 4.64 -15.89
N ARG A 149 9.93 4.20 -14.95
CA ARG A 149 11.23 3.56 -15.26
C ARG A 149 11.07 2.31 -16.09
N GLU A 150 10.07 1.51 -15.82
CA GLU A 150 9.81 0.24 -16.52
C GLU A 150 8.87 0.42 -17.73
N GLY A 151 8.39 1.63 -18.02
CA GLY A 151 7.51 1.90 -19.17
C GLY A 151 6.08 1.36 -18.97
N PHE A 152 5.59 1.31 -17.73
CA PHE A 152 4.21 0.94 -17.46
C PHE A 152 3.29 2.13 -17.76
N GLU A 153 2.19 1.86 -18.48
CA GLU A 153 1.16 2.85 -18.80
C GLU A 153 -0.21 2.33 -18.36
N GLY A 154 -0.94 3.17 -17.62
CA GLY A 154 -2.29 2.83 -17.15
C GLY A 154 -2.52 3.18 -15.68
N PRO A 155 -3.61 2.64 -15.10
CA PRO A 155 -3.95 2.89 -13.72
C PRO A 155 -2.95 2.22 -12.76
N VAL A 156 -2.47 2.99 -11.79
CA VAL A 156 -1.63 2.50 -10.69
C VAL A 156 -2.44 2.58 -9.39
N PHE A 157 -2.65 1.44 -8.76
CA PHE A 157 -3.42 1.36 -7.52
C PHE A 157 -2.47 1.41 -6.33
N ILE A 158 -2.66 2.43 -5.49
CA ILE A 158 -1.92 2.60 -4.23
C ILE A 158 -2.94 2.59 -3.10
N GLN A 159 -2.69 1.78 -2.08
CA GLN A 159 -3.61 1.49 -1.00
C GLN A 159 -3.02 1.82 0.36
N GLY A 160 -3.84 2.44 1.20
CA GLY A 160 -3.62 2.48 2.64
C GLY A 160 -4.15 1.20 3.27
N ASP A 161 -3.24 0.32 3.64
CA ASP A 161 -3.57 -0.93 4.33
C ASP A 161 -3.70 -0.70 5.83
N HIS A 162 -4.68 -1.31 6.49
CA HIS A 162 -4.90 -1.21 7.94
C HIS A 162 -4.74 0.21 8.49
N TYR A 163 -5.59 1.16 8.07
CA TYR A 163 -5.65 2.46 8.74
C TYR A 163 -6.33 2.29 10.10
N LYS A 164 -5.52 1.77 11.00
CA LYS A 164 -5.93 1.18 12.28
C LYS A 164 -6.30 2.25 13.30
N VAL A 165 -7.45 2.04 13.94
CA VAL A 165 -7.85 2.74 15.17
C VAL A 165 -7.20 2.03 16.36
N ASN A 166 -6.49 2.77 17.19
CA ASN A 166 -5.85 2.22 18.39
C ASN A 166 -6.83 2.17 19.56
N ALA A 167 -7.19 0.98 20.01
CA ALA A 167 -8.18 0.78 21.07
C ALA A 167 -7.82 1.50 22.38
N LEU A 168 -6.54 1.52 22.79
CA LEU A 168 -6.12 2.19 24.04
C LEU A 168 -6.24 3.71 23.95
N LYS A 169 -5.93 4.30 22.80
CA LYS A 169 -6.09 5.74 22.55
C LYS A 169 -7.57 6.08 22.42
N PHE A 170 -8.32 5.27 21.69
CA PHE A 170 -9.75 5.44 21.51
C PHE A 170 -10.51 5.38 22.85
N ALA A 171 -10.15 4.47 23.76
CA ALA A 171 -10.74 4.39 25.08
C ALA A 171 -10.48 5.63 25.94
N LYS A 172 -9.38 6.36 25.71
CA LYS A 172 -9.05 7.61 26.42
C LYS A 172 -9.74 8.81 25.83
N ASP A 173 -9.68 8.95 24.51
CA ASP A 173 -10.24 10.07 23.73
C ASP A 173 -10.58 9.59 22.32
N PRO A 174 -11.84 9.14 22.09
CA PRO A 174 -12.28 8.63 20.80
C PRO A 174 -12.09 9.64 19.66
N GLU A 175 -12.42 10.91 19.91
CA GLU A 175 -12.36 11.92 18.85
C GLU A 175 -10.92 12.26 18.46
N SER A 176 -10.02 12.37 19.41
CA SER A 176 -8.60 12.59 19.15
C SER A 176 -7.97 11.44 18.36
N GLU A 177 -8.31 10.18 18.67
CA GLU A 177 -7.78 9.04 17.89
C GLU A 177 -8.35 9.03 16.48
N LEU A 178 -9.66 9.23 16.30
CA LEU A 178 -10.27 9.31 14.97
C LEU A 178 -9.73 10.48 14.15
N GLN A 179 -9.48 11.64 14.80
CA GLN A 179 -8.88 12.78 14.12
C GLN A 179 -7.47 12.45 13.62
N GLY A 180 -6.65 11.77 14.41
CA GLY A 180 -5.32 11.33 13.97
C GLY A 180 -5.35 10.34 12.79
N VAL A 181 -6.42 9.53 12.67
CA VAL A 181 -6.63 8.68 11.48
C VAL A 181 -7.09 9.52 10.29
N ARG A 182 -8.02 10.47 10.48
CA ARG A 182 -8.49 11.38 9.42
C ARG A 182 -7.35 12.21 8.83
N ASP A 183 -6.47 12.74 9.67
CA ASP A 183 -5.30 13.53 9.21
C ASP A 183 -4.40 12.69 8.32
N PHE A 184 -4.16 11.44 8.68
CA PHE A 184 -3.36 10.54 7.87
C PHE A 184 -4.09 10.11 6.57
N CYS A 185 -5.41 9.93 6.62
CA CYS A 185 -6.23 9.71 5.41
C CYS A 185 -6.12 10.88 4.44
N GLN A 186 -6.22 12.12 4.94
CA GLN A 186 -6.09 13.33 4.12
C GLN A 186 -4.71 13.42 3.44
N GLU A 187 -3.63 13.17 4.19
CA GLU A 187 -2.28 13.11 3.62
C GLU A 187 -2.16 12.04 2.54
N SER A 188 -2.74 10.87 2.77
CA SER A 188 -2.69 9.74 1.85
C SER A 188 -3.47 10.02 0.56
N VAL A 189 -4.68 10.53 0.67
CA VAL A 189 -5.51 10.88 -0.49
C VAL A 189 -4.83 11.98 -1.32
N ALA A 190 -4.26 13.02 -0.69
CA ALA A 190 -3.47 14.04 -1.36
C ALA A 190 -2.23 13.48 -2.07
N ALA A 191 -1.68 12.38 -1.56
CA ALA A 191 -0.56 11.67 -2.17
C ALA A 191 -0.95 10.73 -3.31
N GLY A 192 -2.24 10.45 -3.54
CA GLY A 192 -2.71 9.55 -4.58
C GLY A 192 -3.06 8.13 -4.10
N PHE A 193 -3.21 7.93 -2.80
CA PHE A 193 -3.78 6.71 -2.23
C PHE A 193 -5.29 6.77 -2.38
N TYR A 194 -5.81 6.18 -3.44
CA TYR A 194 -7.25 6.22 -3.73
C TYR A 194 -7.98 4.92 -3.33
N ASN A 195 -7.29 4.08 -2.56
CA ASN A 195 -7.80 2.85 -1.99
C ASN A 195 -7.41 2.84 -0.51
N ILE A 196 -8.38 2.72 0.41
CA ILE A 196 -8.14 2.83 1.86
C ILE A 196 -8.88 1.73 2.60
N ASP A 197 -8.15 0.93 3.38
CA ASP A 197 -8.71 -0.06 4.28
C ASP A 197 -8.77 0.50 5.70
N ILE A 198 -9.99 0.71 6.17
CA ILE A 198 -10.29 1.20 7.51
C ILE A 198 -10.30 0.00 8.45
N ASP A 199 -9.44 0.02 9.45
CA ASP A 199 -9.35 -1.06 10.43
C ASP A 199 -9.68 -0.53 11.85
N ALA A 200 -10.94 -0.65 12.24
CA ALA A 200 -11.41 -0.43 13.60
C ALA A 200 -11.68 -1.73 14.35
N SER A 201 -11.24 -2.88 13.83
CA SER A 201 -11.45 -4.21 14.43
C SER A 201 -10.89 -4.36 15.83
N THR A 202 -9.90 -3.54 16.20
CA THR A 202 -9.39 -3.50 17.58
C THR A 202 -10.44 -3.06 18.62
N LEU A 203 -11.54 -2.46 18.16
CA LEU A 203 -12.65 -2.01 19.00
C LEU A 203 -13.73 -3.08 19.19
N VAL A 204 -13.62 -4.23 18.55
CA VAL A 204 -14.51 -5.37 18.74
C VAL A 204 -14.40 -5.84 20.20
N ASP A 205 -15.56 -5.97 20.86
CA ASP A 205 -15.65 -6.38 22.28
C ASP A 205 -16.45 -7.68 22.39
N LEU A 206 -15.75 -8.81 22.47
CA LEU A 206 -16.35 -10.14 22.51
C LEU A 206 -17.08 -10.43 23.82
N ASP A 207 -16.92 -9.62 24.86
CA ASP A 207 -17.60 -9.77 26.14
C ASP A 207 -19.02 -9.17 26.12
N LYS A 208 -19.38 -8.44 25.07
CA LYS A 208 -20.73 -7.87 24.90
C LYS A 208 -21.74 -8.93 24.52
N PRO A 209 -23.01 -8.79 24.97
CA PRO A 209 -24.06 -9.72 24.60
C PRO A 209 -24.50 -9.54 23.14
N GLY A 210 -24.33 -10.59 22.34
CA GLY A 210 -24.76 -10.60 20.94
C GLY A 210 -23.80 -9.91 19.97
N VAL A 211 -23.75 -10.46 18.77
CA VAL A 211 -22.76 -10.08 17.73
C VAL A 211 -22.88 -8.60 17.34
N HIS A 212 -24.09 -8.06 17.32
CA HIS A 212 -24.30 -6.65 16.96
C HIS A 212 -23.61 -5.70 17.96
N GLU A 213 -23.76 -5.94 19.26
CA GLU A 213 -23.12 -5.14 20.29
C GLU A 213 -21.60 -5.33 20.33
N GLN A 214 -21.13 -6.56 20.03
CA GLN A 214 -19.70 -6.86 19.90
C GLN A 214 -19.05 -6.04 18.78
N GLN A 215 -19.73 -5.85 17.65
CA GLN A 215 -19.25 -5.12 16.49
C GLN A 215 -19.56 -3.61 16.50
N ARG A 216 -20.39 -3.12 17.45
CA ARG A 216 -20.90 -1.75 17.43
C ARG A 216 -19.80 -0.69 17.31
N ALA A 217 -18.82 -0.70 18.19
CA ALA A 217 -17.74 0.29 18.16
C ALA A 217 -16.93 0.23 16.87
N ASN A 218 -16.72 -0.97 16.32
CA ASN A 218 -16.04 -1.20 15.05
C ASN A 218 -16.81 -0.56 13.89
N PHE A 219 -18.09 -0.91 13.70
CA PHE A 219 -18.82 -0.39 12.54
C PHE A 219 -19.13 1.12 12.67
N GLU A 220 -19.35 1.65 13.87
CA GLU A 220 -19.58 3.09 14.08
C GLU A 220 -18.31 3.92 13.77
N ALA A 221 -17.13 3.47 14.21
CA ALA A 221 -15.86 4.13 13.90
C ALA A 221 -15.55 4.03 12.41
N THR A 222 -15.76 2.86 11.80
CA THR A 222 -15.57 2.65 10.37
C THR A 222 -16.48 3.56 9.54
N ALA A 223 -17.76 3.68 9.91
CA ALA A 223 -18.72 4.56 9.22
C ALA A 223 -18.35 6.04 9.35
N ASN A 224 -17.83 6.46 10.51
CA ASN A 224 -17.35 7.82 10.73
C ASN A 224 -16.19 8.16 9.80
N LEU A 225 -15.17 7.28 9.74
CA LEU A 225 -14.01 7.46 8.88
C LEU A 225 -14.37 7.36 7.39
N ALA A 226 -15.30 6.46 7.03
CA ALA A 226 -15.81 6.36 5.67
C ALA A 226 -16.54 7.63 5.21
N ALA A 227 -17.40 8.21 6.06
CA ALA A 227 -18.07 9.48 5.79
C ALA A 227 -17.05 10.61 5.56
N TYR A 228 -16.00 10.67 6.36
CA TYR A 228 -14.91 11.63 6.18
C TYR A 228 -14.17 11.42 4.85
N LEU A 229 -13.76 10.17 4.54
CA LEU A 229 -13.09 9.85 3.28
C LEU A 229 -13.92 10.21 2.06
N ARG A 230 -15.24 9.96 2.10
CA ARG A 230 -16.16 10.39 1.04
C ARG A 230 -16.20 11.92 0.87
N SER A 231 -16.04 12.68 1.97
CA SER A 231 -16.04 14.14 1.92
C SER A 231 -14.77 14.76 1.31
N ILE A 232 -13.69 14.01 1.27
CA ILE A 232 -12.40 14.46 0.72
C ILE A 232 -12.02 13.79 -0.61
N GLU A 233 -12.96 13.09 -1.25
CA GLU A 233 -12.75 12.48 -2.57
C GLU A 233 -12.36 13.55 -3.60
N PRO A 234 -11.27 13.32 -4.36
CA PRO A 234 -10.97 14.22 -5.47
C PRO A 234 -12.08 14.17 -6.54
N PRO A 235 -12.36 15.30 -7.24
CA PRO A 235 -13.37 15.32 -8.28
C PRO A 235 -13.19 14.21 -9.32
N GLY A 236 -14.25 13.44 -9.57
CA GLY A 236 -14.24 12.34 -10.54
C GLY A 236 -13.63 11.04 -10.04
N ILE A 237 -13.16 10.99 -8.79
CA ILE A 237 -12.65 9.77 -8.16
C ILE A 237 -13.58 9.34 -7.02
N THR A 238 -14.02 8.10 -7.07
CA THR A 238 -14.63 7.43 -5.92
C THR A 238 -13.58 6.57 -5.24
N LEU A 239 -13.23 6.85 -4.00
CA LEU A 239 -12.26 6.05 -3.25
C LEU A 239 -12.78 4.62 -3.06
N THR A 240 -11.89 3.64 -3.23
CA THR A 240 -12.19 2.27 -2.81
C THR A 240 -11.99 2.17 -1.31
N LEU A 241 -13.04 1.78 -0.59
CA LEU A 241 -12.97 1.60 0.86
C LEU A 241 -13.14 0.13 1.21
N GLY A 242 -12.28 -0.36 2.09
CA GLY A 242 -12.39 -1.65 2.77
C GLY A 242 -12.71 -1.46 4.25
N GLY A 243 -13.25 -2.50 4.87
CA GLY A 243 -13.45 -2.60 6.32
C GLY A 243 -12.89 -3.90 6.85
N GLU A 244 -12.87 -4.09 8.16
CA GLU A 244 -12.37 -5.30 8.81
C GLU A 244 -13.27 -5.72 9.97
N ILE A 245 -13.66 -7.01 10.02
CA ILE A 245 -14.61 -7.53 11.01
C ILE A 245 -13.95 -8.41 12.07
N GLY A 246 -12.80 -9.00 11.81
CA GLY A 246 -12.14 -9.95 12.70
C GLY A 246 -10.87 -9.40 13.33
N ARG A 247 -10.55 -9.84 14.55
CA ARG A 247 -9.27 -9.53 15.21
C ARG A 247 -8.26 -10.59 14.85
N ILE A 248 -7.12 -10.15 14.31
CA ILE A 248 -6.03 -11.04 13.90
C ILE A 248 -5.56 -11.92 15.08
N GLY A 249 -5.49 -13.23 14.83
CA GLY A 249 -4.95 -14.20 15.79
C GLY A 249 -5.92 -14.68 16.85
N GLU A 250 -7.19 -14.31 16.78
CA GLU A 250 -8.25 -14.80 17.67
C GLU A 250 -9.01 -15.98 17.03
N ARG A 251 -10.26 -15.79 16.65
CA ARG A 251 -11.10 -16.83 16.02
C ARG A 251 -11.42 -16.49 14.58
N ASN A 252 -11.84 -17.48 13.79
CA ASN A 252 -12.33 -17.24 12.44
C ASN A 252 -13.57 -16.34 12.46
N SER A 253 -13.69 -15.47 11.46
CA SER A 253 -14.87 -14.63 11.27
C SER A 253 -16.07 -15.47 10.89
N THR A 254 -17.28 -15.00 11.23
CA THR A 254 -18.54 -15.67 10.96
C THR A 254 -19.45 -14.86 10.05
N ALA A 255 -20.44 -15.51 9.43
CA ALA A 255 -21.47 -14.85 8.62
C ALA A 255 -22.28 -13.83 9.43
N ASP A 256 -22.56 -14.13 10.70
CA ASP A 256 -23.29 -13.23 11.59
C ASP A 256 -22.48 -11.97 11.92
N GLU A 257 -21.15 -12.10 12.11
CA GLU A 257 -20.25 -10.95 12.30
C GLU A 257 -20.21 -10.07 11.06
N LEU A 258 -20.08 -10.65 9.88
CA LEU A 258 -20.09 -9.90 8.63
C LEU A 258 -21.44 -9.17 8.46
N THR A 259 -22.53 -9.86 8.65
CA THR A 259 -23.88 -9.28 8.52
C THR A 259 -24.11 -8.15 9.53
N SER A 260 -23.82 -8.38 10.80
CA SER A 260 -23.96 -7.37 11.86
C SER A 260 -23.10 -6.13 11.60
N PHE A 261 -21.86 -6.34 11.16
CA PHE A 261 -20.96 -5.25 10.85
C PHE A 261 -21.48 -4.42 9.68
N VAL A 262 -21.80 -5.06 8.54
CA VAL A 262 -22.19 -4.31 7.33
C VAL A 262 -23.54 -3.63 7.49
N ASP A 263 -24.53 -4.29 8.10
CA ASP A 263 -25.84 -3.69 8.37
C ASP A 263 -25.70 -2.48 9.31
N GLY A 264 -24.95 -2.62 10.42
CA GLY A 264 -24.70 -1.53 11.38
C GLY A 264 -23.86 -0.39 10.77
N PHE A 265 -22.87 -0.72 9.94
CA PHE A 265 -22.09 0.26 9.19
C PHE A 265 -22.97 1.09 8.24
N MET A 266 -23.81 0.45 7.43
CA MET A 266 -24.66 1.13 6.47
C MET A 266 -25.73 1.99 7.16
N GLU A 267 -26.33 1.51 8.24
CA GLU A 267 -27.27 2.29 9.07
C GLU A 267 -26.57 3.55 9.62
N THR A 268 -25.38 3.37 10.20
CA THR A 268 -24.62 4.47 10.81
C THR A 268 -24.17 5.48 9.74
N LEU A 269 -23.66 5.02 8.59
CA LEU A 269 -23.24 5.89 7.48
C LEU A 269 -24.41 6.73 6.96
N THR A 270 -25.59 6.10 6.72
CA THR A 270 -26.76 6.77 6.19
C THR A 270 -27.34 7.79 7.18
N ARG A 271 -27.29 7.49 8.49
CA ARG A 271 -27.75 8.42 9.54
C ARG A 271 -26.83 9.62 9.72
N ARG A 272 -25.50 9.43 9.56
CA ARG A 272 -24.48 10.47 9.79
C ARG A 272 -24.16 11.31 8.57
N SER A 273 -24.48 10.83 7.37
CA SER A 273 -24.07 11.49 6.14
C SER A 273 -25.10 11.28 5.02
N HIS A 274 -24.98 12.07 3.96
CA HIS A 274 -25.77 11.88 2.73
C HIS A 274 -25.13 10.84 1.78
N TYR A 275 -23.96 10.31 2.13
CA TYR A 275 -23.26 9.31 1.33
C TYR A 275 -23.92 7.94 1.46
N LYS A 276 -24.16 7.30 0.30
CA LYS A 276 -24.79 5.99 0.21
C LYS A 276 -23.83 4.89 -0.23
N LYS A 277 -22.64 5.27 -0.73
CA LYS A 277 -21.65 4.30 -1.19
C LYS A 277 -20.92 3.71 0.01
N GLY A 278 -21.13 2.43 0.23
CA GLY A 278 -20.52 1.66 1.30
C GLY A 278 -19.11 1.16 0.98
N LEU A 279 -18.75 0.04 1.59
CA LEU A 279 -17.47 -0.63 1.41
C LEU A 279 -17.46 -1.46 0.12
N ALA A 280 -16.32 -1.51 -0.55
CA ALA A 280 -16.14 -2.30 -1.78
C ALA A 280 -15.63 -3.72 -1.50
N LYS A 281 -15.04 -3.94 -0.33
CA LYS A 281 -14.45 -5.20 0.12
C LYS A 281 -14.44 -5.26 1.65
N ILE A 282 -14.25 -6.47 2.19
CA ILE A 282 -14.26 -6.69 3.64
C ILE A 282 -13.17 -7.68 4.05
N SER A 283 -12.31 -7.27 4.97
CA SER A 283 -11.28 -8.14 5.54
C SER A 283 -11.87 -9.04 6.62
N VAL A 284 -11.48 -10.31 6.56
CA VAL A 284 -11.96 -11.38 7.45
C VAL A 284 -10.81 -12.17 8.03
N GLN A 285 -11.03 -12.79 9.18
CA GLN A 285 -10.08 -13.68 9.84
C GLN A 285 -10.40 -15.15 9.50
N THR A 286 -9.39 -15.87 9.03
CA THR A 286 -9.51 -17.29 8.66
C THR A 286 -8.35 -18.15 9.20
N GLY A 287 -7.79 -17.77 10.35
CA GLY A 287 -6.73 -18.53 11.03
C GLY A 287 -5.31 -18.03 10.80
N THR A 288 -5.09 -16.98 9.99
CA THR A 288 -3.75 -16.42 9.79
C THR A 288 -3.32 -15.49 10.91
N ARG A 289 -2.00 -15.25 11.00
CA ARG A 289 -1.38 -14.20 11.82
C ARG A 289 -0.43 -13.37 10.97
N ASP A 290 -0.38 -12.08 11.21
CA ASP A 290 0.58 -11.20 10.56
C ASP A 290 2.01 -11.66 10.80
N GLY A 291 2.77 -11.85 9.69
CA GLY A 291 4.13 -12.35 9.75
C GLY A 291 4.27 -13.85 10.01
N GLY A 292 3.14 -14.59 10.14
CA GLY A 292 3.12 -16.02 10.41
C GLY A 292 3.51 -16.39 11.85
N VAL A 293 3.67 -17.68 12.14
CA VAL A 293 4.12 -18.19 13.45
C VAL A 293 5.59 -18.53 13.37
N VAL A 294 6.43 -17.84 14.14
CA VAL A 294 7.88 -17.98 14.15
C VAL A 294 8.29 -19.03 15.18
N LEU A 295 9.04 -20.05 14.73
CA LEU A 295 9.59 -21.09 15.59
C LEU A 295 10.78 -20.56 16.41
N PRO A 296 11.20 -21.29 17.49
CA PRO A 296 12.31 -20.86 18.35
C PRO A 296 13.65 -20.62 17.64
N ASP A 297 13.89 -21.31 16.52
CA ASP A 297 15.07 -21.14 15.67
C ASP A 297 14.97 -19.98 14.69
N GLY A 298 13.84 -19.25 14.67
CA GLY A 298 13.57 -18.14 13.76
C GLY A 298 12.97 -18.55 12.42
N THR A 299 12.76 -19.83 12.17
CA THR A 299 12.06 -20.32 10.98
C THR A 299 10.55 -20.15 11.11
N MET A 300 9.82 -20.27 9.98
CA MET A 300 8.38 -20.11 9.95
C MET A 300 7.67 -21.46 9.97
N THR A 301 6.65 -21.60 10.81
CA THR A 301 5.72 -22.72 10.68
C THR A 301 4.65 -22.42 9.64
N GLN A 302 4.14 -23.46 9.02
CA GLN A 302 3.02 -23.33 8.09
C GLN A 302 1.75 -22.91 8.85
N VAL A 303 1.03 -21.97 8.30
CA VAL A 303 -0.27 -21.52 8.80
C VAL A 303 -1.36 -22.10 7.88
N ALA A 304 -2.34 -22.75 8.46
CA ALA A 304 -3.50 -23.25 7.72
C ALA A 304 -4.55 -22.15 7.63
N ILE A 305 -5.00 -21.86 6.41
CA ILE A 305 -6.15 -20.97 6.16
C ILE A 305 -7.41 -21.83 6.08
N ASP A 306 -8.47 -21.37 6.71
CA ASP A 306 -9.81 -21.90 6.51
C ASP A 306 -10.42 -21.31 5.22
N PHE A 307 -10.13 -21.97 4.10
CA PHE A 307 -10.62 -21.55 2.79
C PHE A 307 -12.14 -21.70 2.65
N GLU A 308 -12.78 -22.59 3.41
CA GLU A 308 -14.25 -22.71 3.39
C GLU A 308 -14.91 -21.49 4.02
N THR A 309 -14.44 -21.05 5.18
CA THR A 309 -14.88 -19.79 5.79
C THR A 309 -14.65 -18.61 4.83
N LEU A 310 -13.48 -18.54 4.18
CA LEU A 310 -13.18 -17.48 3.21
C LEU A 310 -14.16 -17.47 2.04
N ARG A 311 -14.48 -18.65 1.49
CA ARG A 311 -15.42 -18.81 0.38
C ARG A 311 -16.85 -18.41 0.76
N VAL A 312 -17.33 -18.87 1.90
CA VAL A 312 -18.68 -18.54 2.41
C VAL A 312 -18.83 -17.04 2.61
N LEU A 313 -17.87 -16.42 3.29
CA LEU A 313 -17.91 -14.98 3.56
C LEU A 313 -17.72 -14.13 2.30
N SER A 314 -16.90 -14.57 1.34
CA SER A 314 -16.73 -13.89 0.06
C SER A 314 -18.02 -13.90 -0.77
N THR A 315 -18.70 -15.02 -0.78
CA THR A 315 -20.02 -15.17 -1.44
C THR A 315 -21.06 -14.27 -0.79
N LEU A 316 -21.13 -14.27 0.55
CA LEU A 316 -22.06 -13.42 1.31
C LEU A 316 -21.79 -11.92 1.06
N ALA A 317 -20.54 -11.50 1.12
CA ALA A 317 -20.15 -10.11 0.87
C ALA A 317 -20.56 -9.64 -0.53
N ARG A 318 -20.37 -10.48 -1.55
CA ARG A 318 -20.73 -10.17 -2.92
C ARG A 318 -22.24 -10.22 -3.16
N ASP A 319 -22.89 -11.32 -2.81
CA ASP A 319 -24.26 -11.58 -3.25
C ASP A 319 -25.30 -10.79 -2.45
N ARG A 320 -25.03 -10.51 -1.17
CA ARG A 320 -25.92 -9.72 -0.33
C ARG A 320 -25.59 -8.23 -0.31
N TYR A 321 -24.32 -7.90 -0.33
CA TYR A 321 -23.88 -6.51 -0.08
C TYR A 321 -23.26 -5.82 -1.29
N GLY A 322 -23.13 -6.51 -2.43
CA GLY A 322 -22.58 -5.91 -3.66
C GLY A 322 -21.11 -5.51 -3.54
N MET A 323 -20.36 -6.18 -2.68
CA MET A 323 -18.90 -6.03 -2.57
C MET A 323 -18.16 -6.89 -3.58
N ALA A 324 -16.89 -6.62 -3.83
CA ALA A 324 -16.05 -7.48 -4.68
C ALA A 324 -15.81 -8.87 -4.06
N GLY A 325 -15.87 -8.98 -2.75
CA GLY A 325 -15.62 -10.17 -1.95
C GLY A 325 -14.82 -9.88 -0.69
N THR A 326 -14.23 -10.91 -0.12
CA THR A 326 -13.39 -10.82 1.08
C THR A 326 -11.93 -10.49 0.75
N VAL A 327 -11.22 -9.99 1.76
CA VAL A 327 -9.78 -9.75 1.76
C VAL A 327 -9.12 -10.67 2.78
N GLN A 328 -7.97 -11.27 2.41
CA GLN A 328 -7.17 -12.12 3.28
C GLN A 328 -5.82 -11.49 3.58
N HIS A 329 -5.50 -11.34 4.86
CA HIS A 329 -4.19 -10.89 5.36
C HIS A 329 -3.27 -12.06 5.74
N GLY A 330 -1.97 -11.76 5.91
CA GLY A 330 -0.99 -12.70 6.45
C GLY A 330 -0.67 -13.89 5.55
N ALA A 331 -0.90 -13.78 4.24
CA ALA A 331 -0.79 -14.88 3.30
C ALA A 331 0.59 -15.04 2.63
N SER A 332 1.52 -14.06 2.78
CA SER A 332 2.75 -14.01 1.97
C SER A 332 3.72 -15.18 2.20
N THR A 333 3.64 -15.83 3.35
CA THR A 333 4.52 -16.96 3.75
C THR A 333 3.85 -18.33 3.59
N LEU A 334 2.71 -18.39 2.92
CA LEU A 334 2.02 -19.64 2.62
C LEU A 334 2.80 -20.49 1.61
N PRO A 335 2.62 -21.82 1.63
CA PRO A 335 3.17 -22.69 0.62
C PRO A 335 2.62 -22.36 -0.78
N ALA A 336 3.43 -22.64 -1.79
CA ALA A 336 3.15 -22.25 -3.18
C ALA A 336 1.79 -22.74 -3.71
N ASP A 337 1.37 -23.91 -3.29
CA ASP A 337 0.12 -24.55 -3.69
C ASP A 337 -1.14 -24.00 -2.98
N ALA A 338 -0.99 -23.05 -2.08
CA ALA A 338 -2.12 -22.40 -1.40
C ALA A 338 -2.71 -21.20 -2.18
N PHE A 339 -1.91 -20.54 -3.01
CA PHE A 339 -2.33 -19.26 -3.60
C PHE A 339 -3.50 -19.38 -4.59
N HIS A 340 -3.56 -20.43 -5.39
CA HIS A 340 -4.68 -20.63 -6.33
C HIS A 340 -6.04 -20.81 -5.61
N LYS A 341 -6.05 -21.27 -4.36
CA LYS A 341 -7.26 -21.44 -3.56
C LYS A 341 -7.97 -20.11 -3.24
N PHE A 342 -7.25 -18.99 -3.21
CA PHE A 342 -7.89 -17.67 -3.10
C PHE A 342 -8.79 -17.38 -4.29
N VAL A 343 -8.35 -17.78 -5.49
CA VAL A 343 -9.13 -17.64 -6.73
C VAL A 343 -10.37 -18.53 -6.68
N GLU A 344 -10.24 -19.78 -6.22
CA GLU A 344 -11.35 -20.72 -6.07
C GLU A 344 -12.40 -20.25 -5.04
N CYS A 345 -11.93 -19.57 -3.96
CA CYS A 345 -12.80 -18.94 -2.97
C CYS A 345 -13.40 -17.60 -3.45
N GLU A 346 -12.99 -17.14 -4.64
CA GLU A 346 -13.34 -15.82 -5.17
C GLU A 346 -13.06 -14.67 -4.19
N ALA A 347 -11.98 -14.77 -3.40
CA ALA A 347 -11.51 -13.68 -2.59
C ALA A 347 -11.20 -12.46 -3.49
N ALA A 348 -11.62 -11.28 -3.08
CA ALA A 348 -11.39 -10.06 -3.86
C ALA A 348 -9.90 -9.73 -3.91
N GLU A 349 -9.24 -9.88 -2.75
CA GLU A 349 -7.88 -9.38 -2.54
C GLU A 349 -7.12 -10.27 -1.57
N VAL A 350 -5.82 -10.37 -1.76
CA VAL A 350 -4.89 -11.02 -0.83
C VAL A 350 -3.70 -10.09 -0.55
N HIS A 351 -3.40 -9.87 0.71
CA HIS A 351 -2.33 -8.97 1.16
C HIS A 351 -1.04 -9.76 1.40
N LEU A 352 0.05 -9.26 0.82
CA LEU A 352 1.33 -9.94 0.72
C LEU A 352 2.46 -9.00 1.14
N ALA A 353 3.15 -9.29 2.24
CA ALA A 353 4.14 -8.39 2.81
C ALA A 353 5.47 -9.08 3.20
N THR A 354 5.43 -9.97 4.18
CA THR A 354 6.60 -10.46 4.91
C THR A 354 7.59 -11.23 4.04
N GLU A 355 7.11 -11.95 3.04
CA GLU A 355 7.96 -12.75 2.15
C GLU A 355 8.96 -11.87 1.37
N PHE A 356 8.51 -10.72 0.85
CA PHE A 356 9.40 -9.83 0.09
C PHE A 356 10.50 -9.23 0.98
N GLN A 357 10.18 -8.94 2.22
CA GLN A 357 11.16 -8.56 3.24
C GLN A 357 12.14 -9.71 3.52
N ASN A 358 11.64 -10.95 3.65
CA ASN A 358 12.46 -12.12 3.89
C ASN A 358 13.45 -12.32 2.74
N MET A 359 13.01 -12.21 1.50
CA MET A 359 13.88 -12.33 0.32
C MET A 359 15.05 -11.34 0.33
N ILE A 360 14.87 -10.13 0.90
CA ILE A 360 15.96 -9.16 1.06
C ILE A 360 16.94 -9.63 2.12
N TYR A 361 16.45 -9.97 3.33
CA TYR A 361 17.30 -10.32 4.47
C TYR A 361 17.97 -11.68 4.35
N GLU A 362 17.34 -12.63 3.67
CA GLU A 362 17.80 -14.01 3.51
C GLU A 362 18.66 -14.19 2.23
N ASN A 363 18.83 -13.15 1.42
CA ASN A 363 19.68 -13.24 0.24
C ASN A 363 21.12 -13.57 0.64
N ALA A 364 21.72 -14.59 0.03
CA ALA A 364 23.07 -15.06 0.37
C ALA A 364 24.16 -13.99 0.18
N SER A 365 23.91 -13.00 -0.68
CA SER A 365 24.81 -11.88 -0.94
C SER A 365 24.50 -10.64 -0.08
N PHE A 366 23.53 -10.71 0.85
CA PHE A 366 23.26 -9.58 1.74
C PHE A 366 24.46 -9.33 2.66
N PRO A 367 24.98 -8.10 2.81
CA PRO A 367 26.21 -7.83 3.55
C PRO A 367 26.09 -8.25 5.02
N ARG A 368 26.98 -9.13 5.47
CA ARG A 368 26.97 -9.66 6.84
C ARG A 368 27.16 -8.55 7.88
N ASP A 369 28.11 -7.66 7.63
CA ASP A 369 28.39 -6.54 8.55
C ASP A 369 27.15 -5.62 8.72
N LEU A 370 26.43 -5.37 7.65
CA LEU A 370 25.19 -4.60 7.72
C LEU A 370 24.11 -5.36 8.49
N LYS A 371 23.97 -6.68 8.27
CA LYS A 371 23.01 -7.51 8.99
C LYS A 371 23.28 -7.54 10.49
N GLU A 372 24.56 -7.65 10.87
CA GLU A 372 24.99 -7.61 12.28
C GLU A 372 24.72 -6.24 12.91
N GLU A 373 25.03 -5.17 12.22
CA GLU A 373 24.75 -3.80 12.67
C GLU A 373 23.25 -3.57 12.87
N ILE A 374 22.42 -4.00 11.93
CA ILE A 374 20.95 -3.96 12.03
C ILE A 374 20.49 -4.72 13.29
N TYR A 375 20.92 -5.95 13.47
CA TYR A 375 20.50 -6.79 14.59
C TYR A 375 20.95 -6.23 15.95
N LYS A 376 22.17 -5.67 16.02
CA LYS A 376 22.67 -4.98 17.22
C LYS A 376 21.82 -3.75 17.55
N THR A 377 21.40 -3.01 16.52
CA THR A 377 20.55 -1.82 16.69
C THR A 377 19.13 -2.22 17.14
N LEU A 378 18.54 -3.25 16.54
CA LEU A 378 17.20 -3.73 16.90
C LEU A 378 17.10 -4.23 18.33
N ARG A 379 18.14 -4.93 18.85
CA ARG A 379 18.20 -5.35 20.26
C ARG A 379 18.12 -4.19 21.25
N LYS A 380 18.52 -2.98 20.81
CA LYS A 380 18.39 -1.75 21.63
C LYS A 380 17.07 -1.03 21.36
N LEU A 381 16.75 -0.82 20.07
CA LEU A 381 15.62 -0.03 19.63
C LEU A 381 14.26 -0.67 20.01
N CYS A 382 14.19 -1.99 19.99
CA CYS A 382 12.98 -2.78 20.24
C CYS A 382 13.05 -3.61 21.52
N ALA A 383 13.92 -3.23 22.47
CA ALA A 383 14.13 -4.02 23.69
C ALA A 383 12.84 -4.27 24.50
N ASP A 384 11.94 -3.30 24.52
CA ASP A 384 10.63 -3.34 25.18
C ASP A 384 9.62 -4.29 24.52
N GLU A 385 9.88 -4.68 23.26
CA GLU A 385 9.02 -5.61 22.51
C GLU A 385 9.41 -7.08 22.71
N LYS A 386 10.57 -7.32 23.30
CA LYS A 386 11.06 -8.68 23.55
C LYS A 386 10.28 -9.33 24.69
N LYS A 387 9.47 -10.34 24.36
CA LYS A 387 8.76 -11.12 25.37
C LYS A 387 9.72 -12.07 26.10
N PRO A 388 9.49 -12.38 27.39
CA PRO A 388 10.31 -13.34 28.12
C PRO A 388 10.40 -14.72 27.46
N SER A 389 9.37 -15.11 26.72
CA SER A 389 9.31 -16.38 25.98
C SER A 389 9.99 -16.36 24.61
N ASP A 390 10.38 -15.18 24.09
CA ASP A 390 10.98 -15.08 22.76
C ASP A 390 12.46 -15.45 22.81
N THR A 391 12.87 -16.36 21.94
CA THR A 391 14.30 -16.56 21.63
C THR A 391 14.83 -15.33 20.87
N ASP A 392 16.16 -15.17 20.84
CA ASP A 392 16.77 -14.06 20.10
C ASP A 392 16.46 -14.12 18.58
N PRO A 393 16.51 -15.27 17.90
CA PRO A 393 16.06 -15.39 16.51
C PRO A 393 14.59 -15.00 16.30
N GLN A 394 13.68 -15.43 17.18
CA GLN A 394 12.26 -15.02 17.11
C GLN A 394 12.07 -13.51 17.24
N PHE A 395 12.75 -12.91 18.21
CA PHE A 395 12.72 -11.47 18.45
C PHE A 395 13.24 -10.70 17.23
N LEU A 396 14.39 -11.09 16.69
CA LEU A 396 14.98 -10.44 15.51
C LEU A 396 14.10 -10.59 14.27
N TYR A 397 13.53 -11.77 14.04
CA TYR A 397 12.59 -11.96 12.93
C TYR A 397 11.38 -11.03 13.03
N LYS A 398 10.77 -10.92 14.21
CA LYS A 398 9.60 -10.07 14.44
C LYS A 398 9.91 -8.58 14.29
N THR A 399 11.11 -8.16 14.68
CA THR A 399 11.49 -6.73 14.75
C THR A 399 12.26 -6.23 13.53
N ARG A 400 12.86 -7.09 12.68
CA ARG A 400 13.74 -6.70 11.58
C ARG A 400 13.09 -5.75 10.55
N LYS A 401 11.76 -5.80 10.41
CA LYS A 401 11.00 -4.85 9.60
C LYS A 401 11.21 -3.40 10.02
N LYS A 402 11.43 -3.14 11.30
CA LYS A 402 11.65 -1.80 11.86
C LYS A 402 13.03 -1.21 11.53
N ALA A 403 13.93 -1.99 10.97
CA ALA A 403 15.22 -1.49 10.52
C ALA A 403 15.15 -0.73 9.19
N PHE A 404 14.10 -0.93 8.39
CA PHE A 404 14.00 -0.27 7.08
C PHE A 404 14.01 1.26 7.16
N GLY A 405 13.47 1.88 8.21
CA GLY A 405 13.55 3.32 8.42
C GLY A 405 14.96 3.78 8.84
N PRO A 406 15.46 3.36 10.01
CA PRO A 406 16.79 3.77 10.51
C PRO A 406 17.95 3.45 9.56
N PHE A 407 17.84 2.39 8.78
CA PHE A 407 18.85 1.96 7.81
C PHE A 407 18.45 2.25 6.35
N LYS A 408 17.42 3.04 6.12
CA LYS A 408 16.87 3.33 4.78
C LYS A 408 17.97 3.68 3.78
N ARG A 409 18.86 4.59 4.12
CA ARG A 409 19.95 5.01 3.25
C ARG A 409 20.91 3.86 2.94
N LYS A 410 21.27 3.02 3.93
CA LYS A 410 22.16 1.87 3.72
C LYS A 410 21.53 0.80 2.82
N PHE A 411 20.22 0.59 2.92
CA PHE A 411 19.53 -0.30 1.98
C PHE A 411 19.55 0.24 0.55
N TRP A 412 19.29 1.52 0.37
CA TRP A 412 19.31 2.14 -0.95
C TRP A 412 20.71 2.22 -1.57
N ASP A 413 21.75 2.31 -0.74
CA ASP A 413 23.16 2.34 -1.16
C ASP A 413 23.79 0.94 -1.27
N LEU A 414 23.00 -0.15 -1.17
CA LEU A 414 23.50 -1.49 -1.45
C LEU A 414 24.12 -1.56 -2.86
N PRO A 415 25.16 -2.40 -3.08
CA PRO A 415 25.80 -2.55 -4.38
C PRO A 415 24.79 -2.76 -5.51
N ALA A 416 25.01 -2.11 -6.64
CA ALA A 416 24.06 -2.11 -7.76
C ALA A 416 23.80 -3.55 -8.30
N ASP A 417 24.84 -4.37 -8.36
CA ASP A 417 24.74 -5.77 -8.77
C ASP A 417 23.92 -6.63 -7.78
N LEU A 418 24.01 -6.33 -6.48
CA LEU A 418 23.17 -6.99 -5.48
C LEU A 418 21.69 -6.57 -5.62
N ARG A 419 21.43 -5.26 -5.78
CA ARG A 419 20.06 -4.76 -6.00
C ARG A 419 19.44 -5.33 -7.27
N GLU A 420 20.23 -5.47 -8.33
CA GLU A 420 19.78 -6.08 -9.59
C GLU A 420 19.42 -7.56 -9.39
N ARG A 421 20.27 -8.37 -8.73
CA ARG A 421 19.96 -9.78 -8.40
C ARG A 421 18.71 -9.91 -7.54
N LEU A 422 18.59 -9.10 -6.48
CA LEU A 422 17.38 -9.05 -5.66
C LEU A 422 16.14 -8.71 -6.49
N GLY A 423 16.26 -7.73 -7.39
CA GLY A 423 15.19 -7.35 -8.31
C GLY A 423 14.77 -8.48 -9.23
N GLN A 424 15.71 -9.27 -9.76
CA GLN A 424 15.40 -10.43 -10.61
C GLN A 424 14.70 -11.56 -9.83
N ASP A 425 15.12 -11.84 -8.60
CA ASP A 425 14.50 -12.86 -7.78
C ASP A 425 13.09 -12.44 -7.33
N LEU A 426 12.91 -11.17 -6.95
CA LEU A 426 11.60 -10.60 -6.65
C LEU A 426 10.68 -10.62 -7.87
N GLU A 427 11.18 -10.29 -9.08
CA GLU A 427 10.39 -10.36 -10.31
C GLU A 427 9.86 -11.77 -10.58
N LYS A 428 10.71 -12.82 -10.39
CA LYS A 428 10.27 -14.21 -10.49
C LYS A 428 9.16 -14.53 -9.47
N LYS A 429 9.30 -14.04 -8.23
CA LYS A 429 8.29 -14.23 -7.18
C LYS A 429 6.98 -13.53 -7.53
N PHE A 430 7.02 -12.29 -8.00
CA PHE A 430 5.81 -11.57 -8.43
C PHE A 430 5.15 -12.22 -9.64
N ALA A 431 5.92 -12.68 -10.61
CA ALA A 431 5.37 -13.41 -11.75
C ALA A 431 4.66 -14.70 -11.32
N PHE A 432 5.26 -15.47 -10.42
CA PHE A 432 4.64 -16.64 -9.82
C PHE A 432 3.30 -16.29 -9.13
N LEU A 433 3.29 -15.26 -8.28
CA LEU A 433 2.08 -14.83 -7.57
C LEU A 433 0.99 -14.37 -8.55
N PHE A 434 1.35 -13.62 -9.58
CA PHE A 434 0.41 -13.18 -10.62
C PHE A 434 -0.21 -14.35 -11.40
N GLU A 435 0.56 -15.41 -11.63
CA GLU A 435 0.05 -16.64 -12.24
C GLU A 435 -0.88 -17.40 -11.32
N GLN A 436 -0.48 -17.61 -10.05
CA GLN A 436 -1.28 -18.36 -9.08
C GLN A 436 -2.60 -17.64 -8.72
N LEU A 437 -2.59 -16.32 -8.66
CA LEU A 437 -3.77 -15.48 -8.39
C LEU A 437 -4.58 -15.17 -9.66
N ASN A 438 -4.17 -15.75 -10.79
CA ASN A 438 -4.81 -15.66 -12.09
C ASN A 438 -5.08 -14.24 -12.60
N VAL A 439 -4.18 -13.29 -12.29
CA VAL A 439 -4.30 -11.89 -12.74
C VAL A 439 -3.63 -11.62 -14.09
N ARG A 440 -3.10 -12.65 -14.77
CA ARG A 440 -2.56 -12.51 -16.12
C ARG A 440 -3.59 -11.93 -17.08
N ARG A 441 -3.14 -11.06 -18.00
CA ARG A 441 -3.98 -10.42 -19.04
C ARG A 441 -5.12 -9.56 -18.51
N THR A 442 -5.01 -9.06 -17.28
CA THR A 442 -5.99 -8.13 -16.69
C THR A 442 -5.71 -6.65 -17.02
N ALA A 443 -4.67 -6.32 -17.77
CA ALA A 443 -4.33 -4.94 -18.11
C ALA A 443 -5.47 -4.21 -18.84
N GLU A 444 -6.03 -4.84 -19.88
CA GLU A 444 -7.15 -4.25 -20.62
C GLU A 444 -8.44 -4.20 -19.80
N LEU A 445 -8.68 -5.20 -18.93
CA LEU A 445 -9.81 -5.19 -18.01
C LEU A 445 -9.69 -4.00 -17.04
N ALA A 446 -8.53 -3.78 -16.44
CA ALA A 446 -8.29 -2.65 -15.54
C ALA A 446 -8.50 -1.31 -16.27
N LYS A 447 -7.93 -1.14 -17.46
CA LYS A 447 -8.12 0.09 -18.27
C LYS A 447 -9.58 0.34 -18.64
N LYS A 448 -10.36 -0.72 -18.91
CA LYS A 448 -11.77 -0.62 -19.29
C LYS A 448 -12.69 -0.30 -18.13
N THR A 449 -12.40 -0.83 -16.93
CA THR A 449 -13.30 -0.73 -15.77
C THR A 449 -12.97 0.44 -14.87
N VAL A 450 -11.73 0.95 -14.91
CA VAL A 450 -11.22 1.98 -13.99
C VAL A 450 -11.19 3.34 -14.68
N ALA A 451 -11.80 4.33 -14.04
CA ALA A 451 -11.67 5.71 -14.47
C ALA A 451 -10.25 6.23 -14.16
N GLN A 452 -9.51 6.58 -15.20
CA GLN A 452 -8.19 7.18 -15.07
C GLN A 452 -8.34 8.71 -15.06
N VAL A 453 -8.51 9.28 -13.85
CA VAL A 453 -8.69 10.71 -13.65
C VAL A 453 -7.36 11.33 -13.23
N PRO A 454 -6.71 12.16 -14.07
CA PRO A 454 -5.46 12.80 -13.70
C PRO A 454 -5.70 13.89 -12.64
N VAL A 455 -5.26 13.64 -11.41
CA VAL A 455 -5.27 14.64 -10.34
C VAL A 455 -3.92 15.35 -10.31
N ILE A 456 -3.93 16.63 -10.63
CA ILE A 456 -2.74 17.47 -10.61
C ILE A 456 -2.50 17.96 -9.18
N PRO A 457 -1.42 17.53 -8.50
CA PRO A 457 -1.10 18.05 -7.18
C PRO A 457 -0.70 19.53 -7.28
N PRO A 458 -1.03 20.36 -6.28
CA PRO A 458 -0.55 21.74 -6.24
C PRO A 458 0.98 21.77 -6.22
N ALA A 459 1.57 22.71 -6.95
CA ALA A 459 3.02 22.89 -6.92
C ALA A 459 3.46 23.35 -5.53
N PRO A 460 4.56 22.80 -4.97
CA PRO A 460 5.13 23.31 -3.74
C PRO A 460 5.50 24.80 -3.87
N ALA A 461 5.29 25.57 -2.81
CA ALA A 461 5.54 27.02 -2.82
C ALA A 461 6.96 27.38 -3.30
N ALA A 462 7.98 26.72 -2.78
CA ALA A 462 9.36 26.95 -3.19
C ALA A 462 9.64 26.64 -4.67
N LEU A 463 8.90 25.68 -5.28
CA LEU A 463 8.98 25.40 -6.71
C LEU A 463 8.36 26.53 -7.53
N SER A 464 7.19 27.02 -7.12
CA SER A 464 6.50 28.16 -7.77
C SER A 464 7.35 29.43 -7.73
N GLU A 465 7.92 29.78 -6.57
CA GLU A 465 8.84 30.92 -6.42
C GLU A 465 10.10 30.79 -7.27
N ALA A 466 10.65 29.59 -7.40
CA ALA A 466 11.83 29.36 -8.24
C ALA A 466 11.52 29.55 -9.73
N LEU A 467 10.32 29.17 -10.18
CA LEU A 467 9.87 29.35 -11.55
C LEU A 467 9.62 30.84 -11.89
N GLU A 468 9.01 31.61 -10.98
CA GLU A 468 8.79 33.04 -11.15
C GLU A 468 10.11 33.83 -11.31
N LYS A 469 11.13 33.47 -10.52
CA LYS A 469 12.45 34.10 -10.60
C LYS A 469 13.23 33.77 -11.87
N VAL A 470 13.02 32.60 -12.47
CA VAL A 470 13.62 32.21 -13.75
C VAL A 470 13.02 33.03 -14.90
N VAL A 471 11.72 33.33 -14.85
CA VAL A 471 11.03 34.11 -15.89
C VAL A 471 11.38 35.60 -15.81
N SER A 472 11.59 36.15 -14.62
CA SER A 472 11.93 37.55 -14.41
C SER A 472 13.40 37.92 -14.79
N THR A 473 14.22 36.93 -15.12
CA THR A 473 15.64 37.13 -15.53
C THR A 473 15.84 36.96 -17.06
N HIS A 474 14.80 36.89 -17.81
CA HIS A 474 14.74 36.90 -19.28
C HIS A 474 13.86 38.06 -19.77
#